data_4a8b5f5ade6beb22f3b2c962946839a9
#
_entry.id   4a8b5f5ade6beb22f3b2c962946839a9
#
_cell.length_a   1.000
_cell.length_b   1.000
_cell.length_c   1.000
_cell.angle_alpha   90.00
_cell.angle_beta   90.00
_cell.angle_gamma   90.00
#
_symmetry.space_group_name_H-M   'P 1'
#
loop_
_entity.id
_entity.type
_entity.pdbx_description
1 polymer ?
#
loop_
_entity_poly.entity_id
_entity_poly.type
_entity_poly.pdbx_seq_one_letter_code
_entity_poly.pdbx_strand_id
1 'polypeptide(L)'
;MCLGVPGKIVEIHDLVASVDFWGVRRDVALHIVDEPVAVGDYILMHVGFAIRRIPAEDIAGTLALYREIAAEELGPAWEEGGS
;
A
#
# COMPACT_ATOMS: atom_id res chain seq x y z
N MET A 1 -17.00 0.93 -3.26
CA MET A 1 -16.28 1.75 -2.33
C MET A 1 -14.79 1.62 -2.53
N CYS A 2 -14.17 2.70 -2.75
CA CYS A 2 -12.77 2.65 -3.05
C CYS A 2 -11.93 2.82 -1.81
N LEU A 3 -11.27 1.78 -1.43
CA LEU A 3 -10.35 1.81 -0.31
C LEU A 3 -8.94 1.88 -0.85
N GLY A 4 -8.04 2.47 -0.09
CA GLY A 4 -6.66 2.48 -0.48
C GLY A 4 -6.08 1.08 -0.49
N VAL A 5 -5.02 0.91 -1.26
CA VAL A 5 -4.28 -0.35 -1.29
C VAL A 5 -3.06 -0.17 -0.40
N PRO A 6 -2.89 -1.01 0.63
CA PRO A 6 -1.72 -0.87 1.49
C PRO A 6 -0.46 -1.39 0.80
N GLY A 7 0.64 -0.66 0.96
CA GLY A 7 1.91 -1.06 0.39
C GLY A 7 3.05 -0.55 1.24
N LYS A 8 4.22 -1.18 1.09
CA LYS A 8 5.40 -0.84 1.86
C LYS A 8 6.35 -0.01 1.02
N ILE A 9 6.77 1.12 1.56
CA ILE A 9 7.72 1.99 0.88
C ILE A 9 9.09 1.34 0.90
N VAL A 10 9.68 1.14 -0.29
CA VAL A 10 11.01 0.56 -0.39
C VAL A 10 12.04 1.59 -0.82
N GLU A 11 11.61 2.69 -1.41
CA GLU A 11 12.54 3.73 -1.86
C GLU A 11 11.78 5.04 -2.00
N ILE A 12 12.44 6.17 -1.74
CA ILE A 12 11.83 7.48 -1.89
C ILE A 12 12.77 8.38 -2.67
N HIS A 13 12.22 9.05 -3.68
CA HIS A 13 12.92 10.06 -4.47
C HIS A 13 12.04 11.30 -4.54
N ASP A 14 12.41 12.32 -3.75
CA ASP A 14 11.64 13.56 -3.69
C ASP A 14 10.19 13.27 -3.28
N LEU A 15 9.23 13.54 -4.14
CA LEU A 15 7.83 13.34 -3.85
C LEU A 15 7.27 12.08 -4.48
N VAL A 16 8.14 11.14 -4.84
CA VAL A 16 7.70 9.86 -5.41
C VAL A 16 8.33 8.73 -4.62
N ALA A 17 7.51 7.79 -4.22
CA ALA A 17 7.97 6.60 -3.50
C ALA A 17 7.80 5.37 -4.38
N SER A 18 8.77 4.49 -4.31
CA SER A 18 8.63 3.16 -4.89
C SER A 18 8.03 2.28 -3.82
N VAL A 19 6.86 1.71 -4.10
CA VAL A 19 6.08 1.00 -3.09
C VAL A 19 5.86 -0.42 -3.55
N ASP A 20 6.03 -1.35 -2.62
CA ASP A 20 5.85 -2.78 -2.88
C ASP A 20 4.46 -3.21 -2.44
N PHE A 21 3.68 -3.68 -3.41
CA PHE A 21 2.33 -4.20 -3.18
C PHE A 21 2.36 -5.70 -3.43
N TRP A 22 2.70 -6.45 -2.39
CA TRP A 22 2.75 -7.93 -2.48
C TRP A 22 3.63 -8.40 -3.64
N GLY A 23 4.82 -7.83 -3.75
CA GLY A 23 5.78 -8.24 -4.77
C GLY A 23 5.75 -7.42 -6.04
N VAL A 24 4.76 -6.54 -6.19
CA VAL A 24 4.66 -5.67 -7.36
C VAL A 24 5.04 -4.26 -6.94
N ARG A 25 6.03 -3.69 -7.61
CA ARG A 25 6.49 -2.34 -7.29
C ARG A 25 5.83 -1.32 -8.19
N ARG A 26 5.40 -0.22 -7.59
CA ARG A 26 4.79 0.89 -8.30
C ARG A 26 5.33 2.20 -7.76
N ASP A 27 5.41 3.19 -8.64
CA ASP A 27 5.74 4.54 -8.21
C ASP A 27 4.47 5.21 -7.73
N VAL A 28 4.54 5.81 -6.55
CA VAL A 28 3.38 6.41 -5.92
C VAL A 28 3.74 7.84 -5.53
N ALA A 29 2.87 8.77 -5.88
CA ALA A 29 3.09 10.18 -5.56
C ALA A 29 2.78 10.46 -4.10
N LEU A 30 3.61 11.28 -3.47
CA LEU A 30 3.48 11.60 -2.05
C LEU A 30 2.91 12.98 -1.81
N HIS A 31 2.33 13.61 -2.82
CA HIS A 31 1.94 15.02 -2.76
C HIS A 31 0.87 15.32 -1.72
N ILE A 32 -0.03 14.38 -1.47
CA ILE A 32 -1.17 14.66 -0.59
C ILE A 32 -1.04 14.02 0.79
N VAL A 33 0.05 13.30 1.04
CA VAL A 33 0.32 12.81 2.39
C VAL A 33 0.82 13.98 3.22
N ASP A 34 0.15 14.26 4.33
CA ASP A 34 0.47 15.44 5.12
C ASP A 34 1.31 15.12 6.34
N GLU A 35 1.99 13.98 6.34
CA GLU A 35 2.91 13.65 7.41
C GLU A 35 4.14 12.99 6.81
N PRO A 36 5.29 13.07 7.51
CA PRO A 36 6.51 12.48 6.97
C PRO A 36 6.39 10.97 6.84
N VAL A 37 6.97 10.45 5.76
CA VAL A 37 7.06 9.01 5.55
C VAL A 37 8.50 8.66 5.25
N ALA A 38 8.86 7.40 5.52
CA ALA A 38 10.23 6.93 5.33
C ALA A 38 10.20 5.52 4.75
N VAL A 39 11.35 5.10 4.24
CA VAL A 39 11.49 3.73 3.76
C VAL A 39 11.17 2.78 4.90
N GLY A 40 10.34 1.79 4.61
CA GLY A 40 9.86 0.86 5.61
C GLY A 40 8.46 1.14 6.11
N ASP A 41 7.97 2.37 5.90
CA ASP A 41 6.61 2.71 6.29
C ASP A 41 5.61 2.09 5.34
N TYR A 42 4.41 1.86 5.84
CA TYR A 42 3.30 1.41 5.01
C TYR A 42 2.39 2.59 4.75
N ILE A 43 1.87 2.66 3.52
CA ILE A 43 0.94 3.72 3.13
C ILE A 43 -0.26 3.09 2.44
N LEU A 44 -1.34 3.87 2.39
CA LEU A 44 -2.50 3.51 1.58
C LEU A 44 -2.41 4.29 0.27
N MET A 45 -2.51 3.58 -0.84
CA MET A 45 -2.43 4.18 -2.16
C MET A 45 -3.79 4.12 -2.84
N HIS A 46 -4.17 5.23 -3.47
CA HIS A 46 -5.40 5.31 -4.24
C HIS A 46 -5.10 6.06 -5.53
N VAL A 47 -5.29 5.39 -6.64
CA VAL A 47 -5.11 5.97 -7.98
C VAL A 47 -3.72 6.60 -8.13
N GLY A 48 -2.69 5.89 -7.64
CA GLY A 48 -1.32 6.35 -7.81
C GLY A 48 -0.84 7.37 -6.81
N PHE A 49 -1.68 7.76 -5.85
CA PHE A 49 -1.30 8.71 -4.80
C PHE A 49 -1.32 8.03 -3.44
N ALA A 50 -0.30 8.30 -2.64
CA ALA A 50 -0.34 7.90 -1.25
C ALA A 50 -1.27 8.87 -0.52
N ILE A 51 -2.26 8.34 0.18
CA ILE A 51 -3.23 9.20 0.85
C ILE A 51 -2.99 9.30 2.35
N ARG A 52 -2.33 8.29 2.96
CA ARG A 52 -1.98 8.38 4.35
C ARG A 52 -0.98 7.29 4.71
N ARG A 53 -0.23 7.55 5.80
CA ARG A 53 0.65 6.54 6.36
C ARG A 53 -0.15 5.67 7.32
N ILE A 54 0.13 4.37 7.29
CA ILE A 54 -0.54 3.44 8.20
C ILE A 54 0.29 3.37 9.48
N PRO A 55 -0.29 3.70 10.64
CA PRO A 55 0.44 3.58 11.90
C PRO A 55 0.93 2.17 12.13
N ALA A 56 2.10 2.04 12.76
CA ALA A 56 2.73 0.74 12.94
C ALA A 56 1.80 -0.27 13.62
N GLU A 57 1.02 0.18 14.58
CA GLU A 57 0.14 -0.70 15.32
C GLU A 57 -1.05 -1.19 14.48
N ASP A 58 -1.32 -0.53 13.36
CA ASP A 58 -2.46 -0.89 12.51
C ASP A 58 -2.06 -1.67 11.28
N ILE A 59 -0.76 -1.85 11.04
CA ILE A 59 -0.30 -2.45 9.78
C ILE A 59 -0.82 -3.87 9.64
N ALA A 60 -0.62 -4.70 10.64
CA ALA A 60 -1.00 -6.11 10.54
C ALA A 60 -2.49 -6.26 10.33
N GLY A 61 -3.30 -5.48 11.07
CA GLY A 61 -4.75 -5.54 10.91
C GLY A 61 -5.21 -5.06 9.57
N THR A 62 -4.60 -4.00 9.07
CA THR A 62 -4.97 -3.46 7.77
C THR A 62 -4.64 -4.44 6.65
N LEU A 63 -3.46 -5.05 6.70
CA LEU A 63 -3.07 -6.02 5.68
C LEU A 63 -3.97 -7.25 5.72
N ALA A 64 -4.31 -7.72 6.91
CA ALA A 64 -5.18 -8.88 7.04
C ALA A 64 -6.57 -8.59 6.49
N LEU A 65 -7.11 -7.42 6.81
CA LEU A 65 -8.42 -7.04 6.32
C LEU A 65 -8.43 -6.91 4.80
N TYR A 66 -7.41 -6.28 4.26
CA TYR A 66 -7.35 -6.08 2.83
C TYR A 66 -7.22 -7.42 2.10
N ARG A 67 -6.44 -8.33 2.66
CA ARG A 67 -6.29 -9.65 2.06
C ARG A 67 -7.61 -10.40 2.03
N GLU A 68 -8.41 -10.27 3.08
CA GLU A 68 -9.72 -10.88 3.12
C GLU A 68 -10.63 -10.34 2.01
N ILE A 69 -10.65 -9.02 1.87
CA ILE A 69 -11.48 -8.39 0.85
C ILE A 69 -11.02 -8.82 -0.54
N ALA A 70 -9.72 -8.83 -0.77
CA ALA A 70 -9.18 -9.21 -2.08
C ALA A 70 -9.48 -10.67 -2.38
N ALA A 71 -9.38 -11.54 -1.39
CA ALA A 71 -9.65 -12.96 -1.60
C ALA A 71 -11.11 -13.19 -1.98
N GLU A 72 -12.02 -12.43 -1.38
CA GLU A 72 -13.43 -12.56 -1.71
C GLU A 72 -13.74 -12.08 -3.12
N GLU A 73 -13.13 -10.98 -3.52
CA GLU A 73 -13.45 -10.36 -4.80
C GLU A 73 -12.64 -10.93 -5.95
N LEU A 74 -11.37 -11.24 -5.69
CA LEU A 74 -10.45 -11.68 -6.75
C LEU A 74 -10.16 -13.15 -6.71
N GLY A 75 -10.49 -13.82 -5.59
CA GLY A 75 -10.31 -15.24 -5.46
C GLY A 75 -8.87 -15.66 -5.25
N PRO A 76 -8.65 -16.99 -5.14
CA PRO A 76 -7.32 -17.49 -4.85
C PRO A 76 -6.26 -17.13 -5.90
N ALA A 77 -6.68 -16.90 -7.15
CA ALA A 77 -5.74 -16.56 -8.20
C ALA A 77 -5.01 -15.26 -7.90
N TRP A 78 -5.68 -14.33 -7.20
CA TRP A 78 -5.03 -13.09 -6.84
C TRP A 78 -3.87 -13.33 -5.88
N GLU A 79 -4.07 -14.19 -4.89
CA GLU A 79 -3.01 -14.46 -3.93
C GLU A 79 -1.81 -15.12 -4.57
N GLU A 80 -2.06 -16.05 -5.48
CA GLU A 80 -0.97 -16.72 -6.17
C GLU A 80 -0.24 -15.77 -7.10
N GLY A 81 -0.99 -14.96 -7.81
CA GLY A 81 -0.39 -14.01 -8.74
C GLY A 81 0.37 -12.90 -8.05
N GLY A 82 0.03 -12.61 -6.79
CA GLY A 82 0.67 -11.54 -6.06
C GLY A 82 2.00 -11.92 -5.44
N SER A 83 2.35 -13.17 -5.47
CA SER A 83 3.56 -13.64 -4.81
C SER A 83 4.79 -13.57 -5.70
#